data_0ddf143ab4e1292fc1c53b2877438f4c
#
_entry.id   0ddf143ab4e1292fc1c53b2877438f4c
#
_cell.length_a   1.000
_cell.length_b   1.000
_cell.length_c   1.000
_cell.angle_alpha   90.00
_cell.angle_beta   90.00
_cell.angle_gamma   90.00
#
_symmetry.space_group_name_H-M   'P 1'
#
loop_
_entity.id
_entity.type
_entity.pdbx_description
1 polymer ?
#
loop_
_entity_poly.entity_id
_entity_poly.type
_entity_poly.pdbx_seq_one_letter_code
_entity_poly.pdbx_strand_id
1 'polypeptide(L)'
;MTSSVSLSICGDVERPVRLAAAELRSLMDAELVADFHCREGWSRFDERWRGVRLRTLLAYAGAADDAGYVTVGSGEYTAVLTRAQADDDRVLLALDHEGAESPRPSGFPRLVGPAEWDCFLSVKSVDRIEVTRQPQQATAETIALARLER
;
A
#
# COMPACT_ATOMS: atom_id res chain seq x y z
N MET A 1 7.09 -26.05 1.74
CA MET A 1 6.85 -25.12 0.73
C MET A 1 6.37 -23.80 1.24
N THR A 2 6.90 -22.83 0.82
CA THR A 2 6.53 -21.55 1.31
C THR A 2 5.72 -20.82 0.29
N SER A 3 4.68 -20.26 0.72
CA SER A 3 4.03 -19.32 -0.11
C SER A 3 4.94 -18.14 -0.25
N SER A 4 5.35 -17.87 -1.42
CA SER A 4 6.11 -16.67 -1.64
C SER A 4 5.14 -15.57 -1.92
N VAL A 5 5.09 -14.63 -1.02
CA VAL A 5 4.51 -13.35 -1.30
C VAL A 5 5.48 -12.65 -2.22
N SER A 6 5.04 -12.23 -3.39
CA SER A 6 5.87 -11.44 -4.27
C SER A 6 5.13 -10.19 -4.67
N LEU A 7 5.87 -9.09 -4.72
CA LEU A 7 5.38 -7.80 -5.14
C LEU A 7 6.00 -7.45 -6.48
N SER A 8 5.16 -7.12 -7.46
CA SER A 8 5.65 -6.66 -8.76
C SER A 8 5.57 -5.14 -8.82
N ILE A 9 6.64 -4.51 -9.27
CA ILE A 9 6.65 -3.06 -9.55
C ILE A 9 6.91 -2.91 -11.04
N CYS A 10 6.01 -2.26 -11.74
CA CYS A 10 6.05 -2.18 -13.19
C CYS A 10 5.53 -0.82 -13.68
N GLY A 11 5.40 -0.69 -15.00
CA GLY A 11 4.95 0.54 -15.64
C GLY A 11 6.11 1.42 -16.04
N ASP A 12 5.99 2.73 -15.82
CA ASP A 12 7.03 3.69 -16.19
C ASP A 12 8.16 3.68 -15.17
N VAL A 13 8.93 2.61 -15.17
CA VAL A 13 10.09 2.41 -14.29
C VAL A 13 11.27 1.95 -15.13
N GLU A 14 12.47 2.28 -14.66
CA GLU A 14 13.68 1.84 -15.34
C GLU A 14 13.88 0.34 -15.22
N ARG A 15 13.52 -0.23 -14.07
CA ARG A 15 13.73 -1.65 -13.76
C ARG A 15 12.46 -2.26 -13.20
N PRO A 16 11.62 -2.87 -14.04
CA PRO A 16 10.53 -3.66 -13.50
C PRO A 16 11.12 -4.75 -12.61
N VAL A 17 10.58 -4.88 -11.41
CA VAL A 17 11.13 -5.79 -10.42
C VAL A 17 10.03 -6.63 -9.80
N ARG A 18 10.44 -7.79 -9.28
CA ARG A 18 9.58 -8.63 -8.46
C ARG A 18 10.33 -8.93 -7.18
N LEU A 19 9.75 -8.55 -6.06
CA LEU A 19 10.39 -8.66 -4.76
C LEU A 19 9.69 -9.72 -3.92
N ALA A 20 10.47 -10.64 -3.37
CA ALA A 20 9.97 -11.61 -2.40
C ALA A 20 9.89 -10.95 -1.03
N ALA A 21 9.20 -11.60 -0.09
CA ALA A 21 9.02 -11.07 1.26
C ALA A 21 10.35 -10.73 1.93
N ALA A 22 11.36 -11.59 1.78
CA ALA A 22 12.67 -11.34 2.39
C ALA A 22 13.33 -10.11 1.80
N GLU A 23 13.17 -9.88 0.50
CA GLU A 23 13.73 -8.70 -0.16
C GLU A 23 13.03 -7.44 0.29
N LEU A 24 11.71 -7.48 0.45
CA LEU A 24 10.96 -6.35 0.99
C LEU A 24 11.42 -6.03 2.40
N ARG A 25 11.62 -7.04 3.24
CA ARG A 25 12.10 -6.81 4.61
C ARG A 25 13.47 -6.17 4.64
N SER A 26 14.32 -6.51 3.68
CA SER A 26 15.65 -5.90 3.62
C SER A 26 15.61 -4.41 3.26
N LEU A 27 14.50 -3.94 2.71
CA LEU A 27 14.33 -2.55 2.33
C LEU A 27 13.55 -1.74 3.38
N MET A 28 13.13 -2.37 4.48
CA MET A 28 12.35 -1.67 5.51
C MET A 28 13.08 -0.45 6.02
N ASP A 29 12.40 0.69 5.99
CA ASP A 29 13.01 1.97 6.36
C ASP A 29 12.06 2.90 7.10
N ALA A 30 10.87 2.41 7.49
CA ALA A 30 9.85 3.30 8.03
C ALA A 30 8.99 2.66 9.10
N GLU A 31 8.50 3.53 9.97
CA GLU A 31 7.49 3.18 10.95
C GLU A 31 6.44 4.28 10.95
N LEU A 32 5.18 3.91 11.01
CA LEU A 32 4.07 4.85 11.09
C LEU A 32 3.20 4.50 12.30
N VAL A 33 2.96 5.47 13.14
CA VAL A 33 2.01 5.33 14.24
C VAL A 33 0.83 6.25 13.93
N ALA A 34 -0.35 5.69 13.79
CA ALA A 34 -1.52 6.48 13.41
C ALA A 34 -2.79 5.79 13.87
N ASP A 35 -3.81 6.62 14.09
CA ASP A 35 -5.17 6.12 14.26
C ASP A 35 -5.70 5.70 12.90
N PHE A 36 -6.53 4.70 12.90
CA PHE A 36 -7.04 4.14 11.67
C PHE A 36 -8.57 4.10 11.73
N HIS A 37 -9.21 4.76 10.77
CA HIS A 37 -10.67 4.85 10.72
C HIS A 37 -11.18 4.25 9.42
N CYS A 38 -12.30 3.56 9.48
CA CYS A 38 -12.90 2.96 8.31
C CYS A 38 -14.35 3.42 8.14
N ARG A 39 -14.78 3.59 6.89
CA ARG A 39 -16.16 3.95 6.56
C ARG A 39 -17.17 2.92 7.06
N GLU A 40 -16.71 1.71 7.37
CA GLU A 40 -17.56 0.65 7.92
C GLU A 40 -17.94 0.91 9.38
N GLY A 41 -17.44 1.99 9.97
CA GLY A 41 -17.84 2.39 11.31
C GLY A 41 -16.93 1.91 12.42
N TRP A 42 -15.79 1.32 12.08
CA TRP A 42 -14.83 0.91 13.11
C TRP A 42 -13.58 1.81 13.05
N SER A 43 -12.88 1.87 14.16
CA SER A 43 -11.63 2.63 14.29
C SER A 43 -10.63 1.83 15.09
N ARG A 44 -9.36 2.09 14.84
CA ARG A 44 -8.26 1.56 15.62
C ARG A 44 -7.34 2.70 15.99
N PHE A 45 -6.84 2.69 17.21
CA PHE A 45 -6.03 3.77 17.74
C PHE A 45 -4.65 3.26 18.10
N ASP A 46 -3.64 4.13 17.98
CA ASP A 46 -2.25 3.82 18.32
C ASP A 46 -1.70 2.61 17.57
N GLU A 47 -2.11 2.48 16.31
CA GLU A 47 -1.60 1.39 15.47
C GLU A 47 -0.20 1.73 14.98
N ARG A 48 0.73 0.80 15.15
CA ARG A 48 2.11 0.98 14.71
C ARG A 48 2.40 0.05 13.55
N TRP A 49 2.79 0.64 12.43
CA TRP A 49 3.06 -0.09 11.20
C TRP A 49 4.53 0.07 10.85
N ARG A 50 5.16 -1.03 10.44
CA ARG A 50 6.55 -1.01 9.99
C ARG A 50 6.63 -1.57 8.59
N GLY A 51 7.42 -0.93 7.75
CA GLY A 51 7.56 -1.40 6.38
C GLY A 51 8.48 -0.54 5.57
N VAL A 52 8.22 -0.55 4.26
CA VAL A 52 9.02 0.19 3.28
C VAL A 52 8.20 1.37 2.80
N ARG A 53 8.76 2.57 2.84
CA ARG A 53 8.08 3.72 2.26
C ARG A 53 7.80 3.44 0.80
N LEU A 54 6.62 3.83 0.33
CA LEU A 54 6.26 3.63 -1.06
C LEU A 54 7.27 4.34 -1.96
N ARG A 55 7.67 5.56 -1.61
CA ARG A 55 8.68 6.28 -2.40
C ARG A 55 10.01 5.54 -2.49
N THR A 56 10.37 4.77 -1.47
CA THR A 56 11.60 3.97 -1.50
C THR A 56 11.50 2.87 -2.54
N LEU A 57 10.34 2.22 -2.63
CA LEU A 57 10.11 1.21 -3.65
C LEU A 57 10.12 1.81 -5.04
N LEU A 58 9.54 2.99 -5.21
CA LEU A 58 9.54 3.68 -6.50
C LEU A 58 10.95 4.04 -6.94
N ALA A 59 11.77 4.52 -6.00
CA ALA A 59 13.17 4.84 -6.29
C ALA A 59 13.96 3.58 -6.63
N TYR A 60 13.67 2.49 -5.93
CA TYR A 60 14.34 1.21 -6.17
C TYR A 60 14.09 0.72 -7.60
N ALA A 61 12.87 0.88 -8.10
CA ALA A 61 12.52 0.48 -9.45
C ALA A 61 12.89 1.55 -10.49
N GLY A 62 13.23 2.75 -10.06
CA GLY A 62 13.56 3.84 -10.96
C GLY A 62 12.34 4.43 -11.63
N ALA A 63 11.32 4.79 -10.85
CA ALA A 63 10.11 5.38 -11.39
C ALA A 63 10.40 6.69 -12.12
N ALA A 64 9.79 6.87 -13.28
CA ALA A 64 9.99 8.06 -14.09
C ALA A 64 9.48 9.30 -13.35
N ASP A 65 10.23 10.39 -13.42
CA ASP A 65 9.90 11.62 -12.70
C ASP A 65 8.57 12.23 -13.16
N ASP A 66 8.24 12.05 -14.42
CA ASP A 66 7.02 12.61 -15.01
C ASP A 66 5.82 11.67 -14.93
N ALA A 67 5.97 10.52 -14.32
CA ALA A 67 4.86 9.61 -14.10
C ALA A 67 4.11 10.04 -12.84
N GLY A 68 2.94 10.64 -13.04
CA GLY A 68 2.20 11.32 -11.97
C GLY A 68 1.28 10.45 -11.13
N TYR A 69 1.17 9.16 -11.42
CA TYR A 69 0.23 8.28 -10.75
C TYR A 69 0.84 6.94 -10.41
N VAL A 70 0.37 6.37 -9.30
CA VAL A 70 0.79 5.05 -8.82
C VAL A 70 -0.46 4.26 -8.48
N THR A 71 -0.63 3.12 -9.13
CA THR A 71 -1.71 2.19 -8.80
C THR A 71 -1.16 1.10 -7.90
N VAL A 72 -1.81 0.90 -6.77
CA VAL A 72 -1.47 -0.15 -5.81
C VAL A 72 -2.60 -1.17 -5.85
N GLY A 73 -2.27 -2.41 -6.14
CA GLY A 73 -3.28 -3.43 -6.39
C GLY A 73 -3.09 -4.71 -5.62
N SER A 74 -4.21 -5.36 -5.39
CA SER A 74 -4.28 -6.72 -4.85
C SER A 74 -5.41 -7.41 -5.63
N GLY A 75 -5.03 -8.21 -6.62
CA GLY A 75 -6.01 -8.79 -7.54
C GLY A 75 -6.81 -7.69 -8.23
N GLU A 76 -8.13 -7.74 -8.10
CA GLU A 76 -9.01 -6.74 -8.73
C GLU A 76 -9.18 -5.48 -7.90
N TYR A 77 -8.71 -5.47 -6.66
CA TYR A 77 -8.83 -4.33 -5.77
C TYR A 77 -7.66 -3.38 -6.04
N THR A 78 -7.96 -2.20 -6.60
CA THR A 78 -6.92 -1.24 -6.96
C THR A 78 -7.22 0.14 -6.40
N ALA A 79 -6.20 0.79 -5.88
CA ALA A 79 -6.26 2.17 -5.45
C ALA A 79 -5.25 2.98 -6.26
N VAL A 80 -5.65 4.14 -6.72
CA VAL A 80 -4.78 5.02 -7.50
C VAL A 80 -4.39 6.21 -6.64
N LEU A 81 -3.09 6.41 -6.49
CA LEU A 81 -2.54 7.54 -5.75
C LEU A 81 -1.93 8.52 -6.75
N THR A 82 -1.97 9.80 -6.41
CA THR A 82 -1.15 10.77 -7.14
C THR A 82 0.31 10.53 -6.72
N ARG A 83 1.24 11.03 -7.51
CA ARG A 83 2.66 10.90 -7.19
C ARG A 83 2.98 11.60 -5.86
N ALA A 84 2.33 12.73 -5.59
CA ALA A 84 2.52 13.45 -4.32
C ALA A 84 2.07 12.59 -3.13
N GLN A 85 0.95 11.89 -3.26
CA GLN A 85 0.50 10.98 -2.22
C GLN A 85 1.48 9.82 -2.03
N ALA A 86 1.94 9.25 -3.14
CA ALA A 86 2.86 8.13 -3.10
C ALA A 86 4.22 8.51 -2.50
N ASP A 87 4.64 9.75 -2.68
CA ASP A 87 5.94 10.22 -2.19
C ASP A 87 5.88 10.74 -0.75
N ASP A 88 4.71 10.78 -0.13
CA ASP A 88 4.57 11.22 1.26
C ASP A 88 5.32 10.25 2.18
N ASP A 89 6.10 10.81 3.10
CA ASP A 89 6.89 10.02 4.06
C ASP A 89 6.06 9.08 4.92
N ARG A 90 4.78 9.38 5.07
CA ARG A 90 3.88 8.59 5.91
C ARG A 90 3.24 7.42 5.17
N VAL A 91 3.49 7.30 3.88
CA VAL A 91 2.89 6.24 3.07
C VAL A 91 3.88 5.11 2.93
N LEU A 92 3.51 3.94 3.42
CA LEU A 92 4.39 2.79 3.38
C LEU A 92 3.64 1.51 3.08
N LEU A 93 4.40 0.54 2.58
CA LEU A 93 3.92 -0.81 2.41
C LEU A 93 4.32 -1.55 3.68
N ALA A 94 3.35 -1.78 4.56
CA ALA A 94 3.62 -2.37 5.86
C ALA A 94 3.83 -3.87 5.76
N LEU A 95 4.82 -4.35 6.48
CA LEU A 95 5.13 -5.77 6.58
C LEU A 95 4.87 -6.29 7.99
N ASP A 96 4.91 -5.41 8.97
CA ASP A 96 4.66 -5.75 10.36
C ASP A 96 3.70 -4.73 10.98
N HIS A 97 2.97 -5.19 11.96
CA HIS A 97 2.03 -4.36 12.69
C HIS A 97 2.10 -4.66 14.19
N GLU A 98 2.01 -3.61 14.98
CA GLU A 98 1.88 -3.71 16.42
C GLU A 98 0.81 -2.71 16.84
N GLY A 99 -0.21 -3.18 17.50
CA GLY A 99 -1.31 -2.33 17.91
C GLY A 99 -1.89 -2.75 19.23
N ALA A 100 -2.75 -1.89 19.79
CA ALA A 100 -3.40 -2.14 21.06
C ALA A 100 -4.53 -3.17 20.93
N GLU A 101 -5.03 -3.37 19.74
CA GLU A 101 -6.17 -4.23 19.49
C GLU A 101 -5.76 -5.63 19.09
N SER A 102 -6.55 -6.60 19.50
CA SER A 102 -6.40 -7.98 19.09
C SER A 102 -7.73 -8.45 18.52
N PRO A 103 -7.76 -9.21 17.42
CA PRO A 103 -6.62 -9.80 16.71
C PRO A 103 -5.87 -8.78 15.88
N ARG A 104 -4.62 -9.11 15.57
CA ARG A 104 -3.81 -8.24 14.73
C ARG A 104 -4.34 -8.21 13.30
N PRO A 105 -4.19 -7.08 12.60
CA PRO A 105 -4.55 -7.03 11.19
C PRO A 105 -3.80 -8.09 10.39
N SER A 106 -4.40 -8.50 9.30
CA SER A 106 -3.82 -9.45 8.37
C SER A 106 -3.73 -8.80 7.00
N GLY A 107 -3.28 -9.56 6.01
CA GLY A 107 -3.23 -9.07 4.64
C GLY A 107 -2.00 -8.24 4.34
N PHE A 108 -0.84 -8.72 4.78
CA PHE A 108 0.44 -8.09 4.44
C PHE A 108 0.96 -8.63 3.11
N PRO A 109 1.70 -7.81 2.36
CA PRO A 109 2.03 -6.40 2.60
C PRO A 109 0.78 -5.53 2.50
N ARG A 110 0.69 -4.53 3.34
CA ARG A 110 -0.49 -3.67 3.40
C ARG A 110 -0.11 -2.21 3.18
N LEU A 111 -0.81 -1.54 2.29
CA LEU A 111 -0.60 -0.11 2.09
C LEU A 111 -1.23 0.66 3.23
N VAL A 112 -0.43 1.47 3.91
CA VAL A 112 -0.92 2.34 4.98
C VAL A 112 -0.42 3.75 4.74
N GLY A 113 -1.16 4.72 5.26
CA GLY A 113 -0.85 6.12 5.08
C GLY A 113 -1.40 6.97 6.20
N PRO A 114 -1.47 8.29 6.01
CA PRO A 114 -1.92 9.21 7.04
C PRO A 114 -3.31 8.88 7.55
N ALA A 115 -3.59 9.28 8.79
CA ALA A 115 -4.87 8.99 9.43
C ALA A 115 -6.06 9.58 8.68
N GLU A 116 -5.86 10.64 7.91
CA GLU A 116 -6.93 11.26 7.12
C GLU A 116 -7.34 10.44 5.89
N TRP A 117 -6.60 9.39 5.55
CA TRP A 117 -6.97 8.54 4.42
C TRP A 117 -8.19 7.70 4.75
N ASP A 118 -9.05 7.51 3.74
CA ASP A 118 -10.12 6.52 3.84
C ASP A 118 -9.53 5.11 3.87
N CYS A 119 -10.18 4.21 4.56
CA CYS A 119 -9.67 2.85 4.72
C CYS A 119 -9.55 2.09 3.40
N PHE A 120 -10.32 2.46 2.38
CA PHE A 120 -10.22 1.75 1.09
C PHE A 120 -8.87 1.98 0.40
N LEU A 121 -8.13 3.01 0.81
CA LEU A 121 -6.77 3.22 0.31
C LEU A 121 -5.76 2.30 0.99
N SER A 122 -6.14 1.66 2.10
CA SER A 122 -5.28 0.71 2.79
C SER A 122 -5.41 -0.68 2.18
N VAL A 123 -4.86 -0.84 0.99
CA VAL A 123 -4.95 -2.07 0.23
C VAL A 123 -4.24 -3.20 0.96
N LYS A 124 -4.94 -4.32 1.17
CA LYS A 124 -4.40 -5.51 1.83
C LYS A 124 -3.79 -6.45 0.81
N SER A 125 -2.78 -7.19 1.22
CA SER A 125 -2.13 -8.22 0.39
C SER A 125 -1.73 -7.67 -0.97
N VAL A 126 -1.03 -6.55 -0.94
CA VAL A 126 -0.58 -5.87 -2.16
C VAL A 126 0.32 -6.79 -2.97
N ASP A 127 0.01 -6.97 -4.23
CA ASP A 127 0.81 -7.81 -5.13
C ASP A 127 1.37 -7.03 -6.32
N ARG A 128 0.93 -5.78 -6.52
CA ARG A 128 1.35 -5.00 -7.69
C ARG A 128 1.38 -3.52 -7.38
N ILE A 129 2.43 -2.88 -7.86
CA ILE A 129 2.54 -1.43 -7.90
C ILE A 129 2.83 -1.07 -9.35
N GLU A 130 2.01 -0.22 -9.93
CA GLU A 130 2.18 0.19 -11.31
C GLU A 130 2.29 1.70 -11.40
N VAL A 131 3.37 2.18 -12.04
CA VAL A 131 3.67 3.60 -12.18
C VAL A 131 3.23 4.03 -13.57
N THR A 132 2.39 5.07 -13.65
CA THR A 132 1.84 5.51 -14.94
C THR A 132 1.76 7.02 -15.04
N ARG A 133 1.66 7.51 -16.27
CA ARG A 133 1.52 8.94 -16.53
C ARG A 133 0.06 9.39 -16.47
N GLN A 134 -0.86 8.46 -16.68
CA GLN A 134 -2.29 8.71 -16.64
C GLN A 134 -2.88 7.89 -15.50
N PRO A 135 -3.92 8.41 -14.82
CA PRO A 135 -4.56 7.64 -13.76
C PRO A 135 -5.25 6.42 -14.35
N GLN A 136 -5.09 5.29 -13.67
CA GLN A 136 -5.78 4.07 -14.06
C GLN A 136 -7.12 4.00 -13.36
N GLN A 137 -7.97 3.08 -13.80
CA GLN A 137 -9.26 2.91 -13.15
C GLN A 137 -9.05 2.29 -11.76
N ALA A 138 -9.52 3.00 -10.74
CA ALA A 138 -9.48 2.52 -9.37
C ALA A 138 -10.76 1.77 -9.05
N THR A 139 -10.63 0.63 -8.38
CA THR A 139 -11.79 -0.19 -7.99
C THR A 139 -12.01 -0.19 -6.48
N ALA A 140 -11.00 0.24 -5.70
CA ALA A 140 -11.05 0.12 -4.24
C ALA A 140 -12.27 0.79 -3.62
N GLU A 141 -12.57 2.02 -4.02
CA GLU A 141 -13.72 2.73 -3.47
C GLU A 141 -15.03 2.05 -3.82
N THR A 142 -15.18 1.63 -5.07
CA THR A 142 -16.37 0.95 -5.52
C THR A 142 -16.61 -0.34 -4.74
N ILE A 143 -15.57 -1.12 -4.54
CA ILE A 143 -15.67 -2.37 -3.79
C ILE A 143 -16.02 -2.08 -2.32
N ALA A 144 -15.34 -1.08 -1.71
CA ALA A 144 -15.60 -0.75 -0.31
C ALA A 144 -17.03 -0.25 -0.11
N LEU A 145 -17.55 0.59 -1.01
CA LEU A 145 -18.91 1.09 -0.92
C LEU A 145 -19.93 -0.03 -1.10
N ALA A 146 -19.67 -0.97 -1.98
CA ALA A 146 -20.54 -2.12 -2.17
C ALA A 146 -20.65 -2.95 -0.89
N ARG A 147 -19.56 -3.08 -0.14
CA ARG A 147 -19.58 -3.78 1.14
C ARG A 147 -20.43 -3.08 2.18
N LEU A 148 -20.46 -1.75 2.16
CA LEU A 148 -21.26 -0.97 3.10
C LEU A 148 -22.76 -1.08 2.82
N GLU A 149 -23.13 -1.37 1.58
CA GLU A 149 -24.53 -1.47 1.18
C GLU A 149 -25.15 -2.84 1.46
N ARG A 150 -24.41 -3.78 1.96
CA ARG A 150 -24.88 -5.14 2.25
C ARG A 150 -25.53 -5.26 3.61
#